data_01bd91f60e4d33b58b2435af60794387
#
_entry.id   01bd91f60e4d33b58b2435af60794387
#
_cell.length_a   1.000
_cell.length_b   1.000
_cell.length_c   1.000
_cell.angle_alpha   90.00
_cell.angle_beta   90.00
_cell.angle_gamma   90.00
#
_symmetry.space_group_name_H-M   'P 1'
#
loop_
_entity.id
_entity.type
_entity.pdbx_description
1 polymer ?
#
loop_
_entity_poly.entity_id
_entity_poly.type
_entity_poly.pdbx_seq_one_letter_code
_entity_poly.pdbx_strand_id
1 'polypeptide(L)'
;MRWVCALLAFALLQMHLPARAQPSAEALQTLLDDFVREQKLPGAVLGVSGPRIDAVVASGVLDRKTGAPVTAGSRFYVASTGKVTVATAVLELVDEGRIRLDQRIAEIIVPAGTLEGLANWSKVRVEQLLNHSSGMPDYFDDAWEEAAVKDPRMLVDVERALVPIEGQPADFAPGTAYAYSNTNFALLGLILERVDGASLGAVLAKRIFVPAGMTLSSVGADPRAPDVADAHASRRGPQPRENLIAYGAHLGDGPLTTTAGDLVRFLSALLVTKKFLKPETLRRMLEPSSNEEGYGLGIEISDSDYGMSYGHNGSVTGFKADAWYYADHRTSIVFLTNGEYRTDDADIVASAAELLFNGAK
;
A
#
# COMPACT_ATOMS: atom_id res chain seq x y z
N MET A 1 28.92 -46.63 -64.76
CA MET A 1 29.01 -45.37 -63.98
C MET A 1 27.94 -45.38 -62.88
N ARG A 2 28.38 -45.66 -61.64
CA ARG A 2 27.52 -45.74 -60.45
C ARG A 2 27.75 -44.48 -59.64
N TRP A 3 26.73 -43.68 -59.47
CA TRP A 3 26.73 -42.48 -58.57
C TRP A 3 26.32 -42.94 -57.14
N VAL A 4 27.25 -42.78 -56.22
CA VAL A 4 27.01 -43.00 -54.80
C VAL A 4 26.56 -41.61 -54.16
N CYS A 5 25.31 -41.50 -53.78
CA CYS A 5 24.84 -40.36 -52.97
C CYS A 5 25.23 -40.64 -51.52
N ALA A 6 26.12 -39.79 -50.96
CA ALA A 6 26.41 -39.75 -49.55
C ALA A 6 25.41 -38.84 -48.87
N LEU A 7 24.52 -39.38 -48.03
CA LEU A 7 23.65 -38.65 -47.11
C LEU A 7 24.45 -38.27 -45.85
N LEU A 8 24.78 -37.00 -45.72
CA LEU A 8 25.29 -36.41 -44.45
C LEU A 8 24.11 -36.17 -43.50
N ALA A 9 24.00 -37.01 -42.47
CA ALA A 9 23.09 -36.78 -41.38
C ALA A 9 23.65 -35.68 -40.43
N PHE A 10 23.05 -34.50 -40.44
CA PHE A 10 23.32 -33.45 -39.44
C PHE A 10 22.58 -33.84 -38.14
N ALA A 11 23.30 -34.34 -37.17
CA ALA A 11 22.80 -34.50 -35.80
C ALA A 11 22.71 -33.12 -35.13
N LEU A 12 21.53 -32.56 -35.06
CA LEU A 12 21.22 -31.40 -34.20
C LEU A 12 21.35 -31.83 -32.74
N LEU A 13 22.47 -31.49 -32.15
CA LEU A 13 22.68 -31.60 -30.70
C LEU A 13 21.77 -30.51 -30.04
N GLN A 14 20.56 -30.87 -29.66
CA GLN A 14 19.73 -30.03 -28.82
C GLN A 14 20.43 -29.93 -27.44
N MET A 15 21.13 -28.83 -27.23
CA MET A 15 21.57 -28.44 -25.89
C MET A 15 20.32 -28.21 -25.04
N HIS A 16 19.96 -29.20 -24.24
CA HIS A 16 18.98 -29.01 -23.16
C HIS A 16 19.65 -28.08 -22.12
N LEU A 17 19.36 -26.79 -22.20
CA LEU A 17 19.62 -25.94 -21.06
C LEU A 17 18.83 -26.52 -19.86
N PRO A 18 19.46 -26.68 -18.71
CA PRO A 18 18.75 -27.19 -17.53
C PRO A 18 17.56 -26.28 -17.31
N ALA A 19 16.37 -26.86 -17.19
CA ALA A 19 15.17 -26.13 -16.79
C ALA A 19 15.51 -25.43 -15.47
N ARG A 20 15.58 -24.08 -15.48
CA ARG A 20 15.81 -23.31 -14.28
C ARG A 20 14.71 -23.65 -13.27
N ALA A 21 15.13 -23.92 -12.04
CA ALA A 21 14.19 -24.24 -10.97
C ALA A 21 13.12 -23.14 -10.86
N GLN A 22 11.87 -23.55 -10.80
CA GLN A 22 10.77 -22.60 -10.58
C GLN A 22 10.95 -21.95 -9.19
N PRO A 23 10.60 -20.65 -9.04
CA PRO A 23 10.64 -20.02 -7.73
C PRO A 23 9.79 -20.84 -6.77
N SER A 24 10.34 -21.11 -5.59
CA SER A 24 9.67 -21.93 -4.57
C SER A 24 9.43 -21.13 -3.29
N ALA A 25 8.46 -21.56 -2.49
CA ALA A 25 8.22 -20.99 -1.16
C ALA A 25 9.47 -21.10 -0.27
N GLU A 26 10.27 -22.15 -0.43
CA GLU A 26 11.52 -22.35 0.31
C GLU A 26 12.58 -21.30 -0.06
N ALA A 27 12.71 -20.95 -1.34
CA ALA A 27 13.62 -19.90 -1.78
C ALA A 27 13.17 -18.51 -1.25
N LEU A 28 11.87 -18.23 -1.23
CA LEU A 28 11.33 -17.02 -0.62
C LEU A 28 11.53 -16.98 0.89
N GLN A 29 11.39 -18.13 1.58
CA GLN A 29 11.67 -18.23 3.02
C GLN A 29 13.13 -17.93 3.31
N THR A 30 14.07 -18.50 2.55
CA THR A 30 15.50 -18.24 2.70
C THR A 30 15.81 -16.76 2.48
N LEU A 31 15.26 -16.15 1.43
CA LEU A 31 15.42 -14.71 1.16
C LEU A 31 14.94 -13.86 2.33
N LEU A 32 13.75 -14.18 2.87
CA LEU A 32 13.16 -13.45 3.99
C LEU A 32 13.98 -13.61 5.27
N ASP A 33 14.44 -14.83 5.58
CA ASP A 33 15.24 -15.11 6.78
C ASP A 33 16.57 -14.37 6.75
N ASP A 34 17.24 -14.34 5.60
CA ASP A 34 18.48 -13.61 5.40
C ASP A 34 18.25 -12.11 5.54
N PHE A 35 17.22 -11.57 4.92
CA PHE A 35 16.88 -10.15 5.02
C PHE A 35 16.56 -9.72 6.45
N VAL A 36 15.72 -10.46 7.17
CA VAL A 36 15.37 -10.21 8.57
C VAL A 36 16.62 -10.19 9.45
N ARG A 37 17.53 -11.16 9.24
CA ARG A 37 18.80 -11.24 9.97
C ARG A 37 19.72 -10.06 9.67
N GLU A 38 19.91 -9.71 8.40
CA GLU A 38 20.81 -8.64 7.95
C GLU A 38 20.32 -7.27 8.36
N GLN A 39 19.04 -7.01 8.21
CA GLN A 39 18.41 -5.75 8.60
C GLN A 39 18.12 -5.68 10.10
N LYS A 40 18.31 -6.79 10.86
CA LYS A 40 18.00 -6.91 12.30
C LYS A 40 16.53 -6.59 12.62
N LEU A 41 15.64 -6.95 11.72
CA LEU A 41 14.21 -6.75 11.94
C LEU A 41 13.70 -7.66 13.06
N PRO A 42 12.68 -7.23 13.82
CA PRO A 42 12.03 -8.12 14.79
C PRO A 42 11.33 -9.27 14.08
N GLY A 43 10.50 -8.95 13.10
CA GLY A 43 9.77 -9.92 12.30
C GLY A 43 9.23 -9.32 11.01
N ALA A 44 8.95 -10.20 10.07
CA ALA A 44 8.44 -9.80 8.76
C ALA A 44 7.64 -10.93 8.08
N VAL A 45 6.81 -10.54 7.12
CA VAL A 45 6.07 -11.43 6.23
C VAL A 45 6.31 -11.01 4.79
N LEU A 46 6.53 -11.97 3.91
CA LEU A 46 6.62 -11.78 2.46
C LEU A 46 5.52 -12.62 1.79
N GLY A 47 4.60 -11.94 1.11
CA GLY A 47 3.53 -12.55 0.33
C GLY A 47 3.77 -12.37 -1.17
N VAL A 48 3.60 -13.44 -1.93
CA VAL A 48 3.73 -13.42 -3.39
C VAL A 48 2.54 -14.15 -4.00
N SER A 49 1.93 -13.59 -5.03
CA SER A 49 0.92 -14.29 -5.84
C SER A 49 1.07 -13.94 -7.31
N GLY A 50 1.17 -14.97 -8.13
CA GLY A 50 1.31 -14.85 -9.58
C GLY A 50 1.14 -16.19 -10.28
N PRO A 51 1.26 -16.23 -11.61
CA PRO A 51 0.99 -17.45 -12.40
C PRO A 51 1.88 -18.64 -12.05
N ARG A 52 3.03 -18.41 -11.45
CA ARG A 52 4.03 -19.45 -11.17
C ARG A 52 4.19 -19.79 -9.70
N ILE A 53 3.66 -18.93 -8.80
CA ILE A 53 3.80 -19.10 -7.35
C ILE A 53 2.68 -18.36 -6.62
N ASP A 54 2.22 -18.98 -5.56
CA ASP A 54 1.31 -18.38 -4.57
C ASP A 54 1.81 -18.84 -3.19
N ALA A 55 2.44 -17.93 -2.46
CA ALA A 55 3.10 -18.25 -1.20
C ALA A 55 3.11 -17.05 -0.24
N VAL A 56 2.98 -17.35 1.05
CA VAL A 56 3.21 -16.39 2.14
C VAL A 56 4.20 -17.02 3.11
N VAL A 57 5.34 -16.37 3.29
CA VAL A 57 6.41 -16.82 4.20
C VAL A 57 6.59 -15.80 5.33
N ALA A 58 7.03 -16.25 6.50
CA ALA A 58 7.13 -15.44 7.70
C ALA A 58 8.43 -15.71 8.44
N SER A 59 9.03 -14.68 9.05
CA SER A 59 10.29 -14.80 9.78
C SER A 59 10.29 -13.89 11.01
N GLY A 60 10.98 -14.32 12.07
CA GLY A 60 11.19 -13.55 13.29
C GLY A 60 10.01 -13.56 14.25
N VAL A 61 9.88 -12.50 15.07
CA VAL A 61 8.93 -12.41 16.16
C VAL A 61 7.93 -11.27 15.99
N LEU A 62 6.71 -11.55 16.36
CA LEU A 62 5.60 -10.62 16.40
C LEU A 62 5.76 -9.60 17.54
N ASP A 63 6.25 -10.08 18.65
CA ASP A 63 6.50 -9.32 19.88
C ASP A 63 7.81 -9.78 20.53
N ARG A 64 8.78 -8.89 20.66
CA ARG A 64 10.09 -9.20 21.28
C ARG A 64 10.01 -9.52 22.76
N LYS A 65 8.98 -9.05 23.47
CA LYS A 65 8.84 -9.31 24.92
C LYS A 65 8.38 -10.73 25.19
N THR A 66 7.44 -11.20 24.40
CA THR A 66 6.85 -12.55 24.57
C THR A 66 7.58 -13.61 23.76
N GLY A 67 8.30 -13.22 22.70
CA GLY A 67 8.90 -14.13 21.74
C GLY A 67 7.86 -14.81 20.83
N ALA A 68 6.62 -14.31 20.79
CA ALA A 68 5.59 -14.84 19.91
C ALA A 68 6.05 -14.78 18.45
N PRO A 69 6.00 -15.89 17.67
CA PRO A 69 6.48 -15.90 16.31
C PRO A 69 5.56 -15.13 15.35
N VAL A 70 6.14 -14.54 14.31
CA VAL A 70 5.37 -14.08 13.14
C VAL A 70 4.87 -15.30 12.37
N THR A 71 3.66 -15.21 11.87
CA THR A 71 3.03 -16.23 11.01
C THR A 71 2.44 -15.57 9.76
N ALA A 72 2.05 -16.36 8.76
CA ALA A 72 1.34 -15.87 7.58
C ALA A 72 0.01 -15.14 7.90
N GLY A 73 -0.59 -15.43 9.06
CA GLY A 73 -1.82 -14.78 9.55
C GLY A 73 -1.58 -13.57 10.44
N SER A 74 -0.33 -13.20 10.68
CA SER A 74 0.01 -12.03 11.50
C SER A 74 -0.39 -10.74 10.79
N ARG A 75 -1.03 -9.83 11.54
CA ARG A 75 -1.49 -8.54 11.05
C ARG A 75 -0.52 -7.43 11.40
N PHE A 76 -0.27 -6.58 10.45
CA PHE A 76 0.60 -5.41 10.57
C PHE A 76 -0.16 -4.14 10.24
N TYR A 77 0.20 -3.04 10.86
CA TYR A 77 -0.19 -1.73 10.40
C TYR A 77 0.63 -1.39 9.14
N VAL A 78 -0.05 -0.97 8.08
CA VAL A 78 0.58 -0.83 6.76
C VAL A 78 0.71 0.62 6.28
N ALA A 79 0.41 1.57 7.14
CA ALA A 79 0.55 3.00 6.85
C ALA A 79 -0.02 3.38 5.47
N SER A 80 0.72 4.18 4.70
CA SER A 80 0.28 4.72 3.41
C SER A 80 -0.07 3.67 2.35
N THR A 81 0.38 2.41 2.49
CA THR A 81 -0.06 1.33 1.60
C THR A 81 -1.58 1.17 1.60
N GLY A 82 -2.24 1.52 2.71
CA GLY A 82 -3.71 1.55 2.81
C GLY A 82 -4.41 2.55 1.88
N LYS A 83 -3.70 3.58 1.40
CA LYS A 83 -4.26 4.60 0.50
C LYS A 83 -4.86 4.01 -0.78
N VAL A 84 -4.26 2.94 -1.31
CA VAL A 84 -4.77 2.28 -2.52
C VAL A 84 -6.18 1.74 -2.30
N THR A 85 -6.52 1.25 -1.09
CA THR A 85 -7.87 0.78 -0.77
C THR A 85 -8.88 1.93 -0.69
N VAL A 86 -8.47 3.06 -0.11
CA VAL A 86 -9.29 4.28 -0.04
C VAL A 86 -9.53 4.84 -1.43
N ALA A 87 -8.48 4.97 -2.25
CA ALA A 87 -8.59 5.43 -3.64
C ALA A 87 -9.52 4.54 -4.46
N THR A 88 -9.39 3.21 -4.33
CA THR A 88 -10.28 2.26 -5.02
C THR A 88 -11.74 2.47 -4.61
N ALA A 89 -12.04 2.64 -3.32
CA ALA A 89 -13.40 2.87 -2.85
C ALA A 89 -13.97 4.22 -3.33
N VAL A 90 -13.14 5.28 -3.40
CA VAL A 90 -13.53 6.57 -3.96
C VAL A 90 -13.83 6.46 -5.46
N LEU A 91 -13.01 5.72 -6.20
CA LEU A 91 -13.20 5.50 -7.64
C LEU A 91 -14.42 4.60 -7.92
N GLU A 92 -14.80 3.69 -7.02
CA GLU A 92 -16.09 3.00 -7.11
C GLU A 92 -17.27 3.98 -7.02
N LEU A 93 -17.22 4.96 -6.11
CA LEU A 93 -18.26 6.01 -6.03
C LEU A 93 -18.34 6.83 -7.33
N VAL A 94 -17.19 7.06 -7.99
CA VAL A 94 -17.17 7.70 -9.32
C VAL A 94 -17.85 6.82 -10.36
N ASP A 95 -17.56 5.51 -10.38
CA ASP A 95 -18.17 4.55 -11.30
C ASP A 95 -19.68 4.36 -11.07
N GLU A 96 -20.13 4.53 -9.83
CA GLU A 96 -21.54 4.56 -9.45
C GLU A 96 -22.23 5.88 -9.83
N GLY A 97 -21.49 6.91 -10.22
CA GLY A 97 -22.01 8.25 -10.54
C GLY A 97 -22.46 9.05 -9.31
N ARG A 98 -22.04 8.66 -8.11
CA ARG A 98 -22.40 9.32 -6.84
C ARG A 98 -21.53 10.55 -6.57
N ILE A 99 -20.30 10.54 -7.08
CA ILE A 99 -19.40 11.69 -7.11
C ILE A 99 -18.72 11.75 -8.49
N ARG A 100 -18.03 12.86 -8.78
CA ARG A 100 -17.23 13.02 -10.01
C ARG A 100 -15.81 13.41 -9.64
N LEU A 101 -14.84 13.01 -10.48
CA LEU A 101 -13.43 13.39 -10.31
C LEU A 101 -13.23 14.90 -10.36
N ASP A 102 -13.95 15.59 -11.23
CA ASP A 102 -13.91 17.05 -11.37
C ASP A 102 -14.77 17.82 -10.35
N GLN A 103 -15.49 17.10 -9.50
CA GLN A 103 -16.34 17.73 -8.48
C GLN A 103 -15.50 18.37 -7.37
N ARG A 104 -15.88 19.56 -6.95
CA ARG A 104 -15.25 20.22 -5.80
C ARG A 104 -15.59 19.49 -4.50
N ILE A 105 -14.62 19.34 -3.62
CA ILE A 105 -14.85 18.68 -2.33
C ILE A 105 -15.86 19.42 -1.46
N ALA A 106 -15.89 20.76 -1.54
CA ALA A 106 -16.86 21.61 -0.84
C ALA A 106 -18.33 21.39 -1.27
N GLU A 107 -18.56 20.72 -2.40
CA GLU A 107 -19.90 20.32 -2.85
C GLU A 107 -20.34 18.96 -2.26
N ILE A 108 -19.39 18.20 -1.70
CA ILE A 108 -19.63 16.88 -1.12
C ILE A 108 -19.67 16.97 0.40
N ILE A 109 -18.72 17.68 0.97
CA ILE A 109 -18.59 17.92 2.40
C ILE A 109 -19.01 19.36 2.68
N VAL A 110 -20.13 19.54 3.38
CA VAL A 110 -20.48 20.87 3.88
C VAL A 110 -19.43 21.24 4.93
N PRO A 111 -18.65 22.30 4.70
CA PRO A 111 -17.59 22.67 5.63
C PRO A 111 -18.19 23.14 6.94
N ALA A 112 -17.54 22.80 8.03
CA ALA A 112 -17.82 23.32 9.37
C ALA A 112 -16.51 23.35 10.17
N GLY A 113 -16.37 24.30 11.07
CA GLY A 113 -15.20 24.36 11.95
C GLY A 113 -13.87 24.46 11.18
N THR A 114 -12.92 23.60 11.51
CA THR A 114 -11.57 23.56 10.95
C THR A 114 -11.54 23.44 9.43
N LEU A 115 -12.51 22.75 8.81
CA LEU A 115 -12.51 22.54 7.36
C LEU A 115 -12.68 23.84 6.57
N GLU A 116 -13.37 24.85 7.12
CA GLU A 116 -13.52 26.17 6.49
C GLU A 116 -12.20 26.93 6.39
N GLY A 117 -11.30 26.68 7.35
CA GLY A 117 -9.98 27.31 7.43
C GLY A 117 -8.90 26.66 6.59
N LEU A 118 -9.17 25.51 5.96
CA LEU A 118 -8.18 24.83 5.15
C LEU A 118 -7.88 25.55 3.84
N ALA A 119 -6.60 25.63 3.52
CA ALA A 119 -6.14 26.21 2.26
C ALA A 119 -6.79 25.48 1.05
N ASN A 120 -7.15 26.25 0.03
CA ASN A 120 -7.74 25.74 -1.21
C ASN A 120 -9.10 25.02 -1.07
N TRP A 121 -9.71 24.91 0.12
CA TRP A 121 -10.92 24.16 0.39
C TRP A 121 -12.02 24.30 -0.67
N SER A 122 -12.35 25.54 -1.04
CA SER A 122 -13.43 25.82 -1.99
C SER A 122 -13.10 25.53 -3.47
N LYS A 123 -11.84 25.20 -3.77
CA LYS A 123 -11.33 25.05 -5.13
C LYS A 123 -10.94 23.62 -5.49
N VAL A 124 -10.46 22.87 -4.51
CA VAL A 124 -9.91 21.51 -4.69
C VAL A 124 -11.00 20.55 -5.19
N ARG A 125 -10.62 19.69 -6.13
CA ARG A 125 -11.44 18.63 -6.73
C ARG A 125 -11.04 17.27 -6.20
N VAL A 126 -11.94 16.28 -6.30
CA VAL A 126 -11.68 14.89 -5.87
C VAL A 126 -10.41 14.32 -6.53
N GLU A 127 -10.22 14.54 -7.83
CA GLU A 127 -9.03 14.11 -8.56
C GLU A 127 -7.73 14.67 -7.96
N GLN A 128 -7.76 15.93 -7.51
CA GLN A 128 -6.59 16.60 -6.97
C GLN A 128 -6.21 16.13 -5.56
N LEU A 129 -7.16 15.56 -4.81
CA LEU A 129 -6.85 14.80 -3.60
C LEU A 129 -6.20 13.46 -3.94
N LEU A 130 -6.77 12.72 -4.91
CA LEU A 130 -6.29 11.39 -5.31
C LEU A 130 -4.85 11.42 -5.85
N ASN A 131 -4.45 12.49 -6.55
CA ASN A 131 -3.13 12.60 -7.19
C ASN A 131 -2.18 13.59 -6.52
N HIS A 132 -2.48 14.00 -5.28
CA HIS A 132 -1.65 14.91 -4.49
C HIS A 132 -1.35 16.27 -5.15
N SER A 133 -2.27 16.78 -5.97
CA SER A 133 -2.15 18.10 -6.58
C SER A 133 -3.07 19.18 -5.98
N SER A 134 -3.54 18.98 -4.75
CA SER A 134 -4.43 19.90 -4.05
C SER A 134 -3.76 21.20 -3.60
N GLY A 135 -2.46 21.17 -3.32
CA GLY A 135 -1.72 22.25 -2.67
C GLY A 135 -2.14 22.51 -1.22
N MET A 136 -2.84 21.56 -0.59
CA MET A 136 -3.12 21.60 0.85
C MET A 136 -1.90 21.16 1.64
N PRO A 137 -1.49 21.89 2.69
CA PRO A 137 -0.40 21.48 3.57
C PRO A 137 -0.61 20.08 4.15
N ASP A 138 0.47 19.34 4.38
CA ASP A 138 0.39 18.06 5.09
C ASP A 138 0.24 18.31 6.60
N TYR A 139 -0.74 17.65 7.20
CA TYR A 139 -0.95 17.73 8.65
C TYR A 139 -0.02 16.81 9.43
N PHE A 140 0.51 15.76 8.79
CA PHE A 140 1.23 14.68 9.45
C PHE A 140 2.72 15.00 9.56
N ASP A 141 3.18 15.27 10.78
CA ASP A 141 4.58 15.48 11.16
C ASP A 141 4.84 14.97 12.60
N ASP A 142 6.08 15.07 13.06
CA ASP A 142 6.47 14.67 14.40
C ASP A 142 5.68 15.42 15.50
N ALA A 143 5.35 16.70 15.27
CA ALA A 143 4.59 17.51 16.24
C ALA A 143 3.13 17.03 16.31
N TRP A 144 2.55 16.66 15.17
CA TRP A 144 1.22 16.05 15.11
C TRP A 144 1.20 14.70 15.83
N GLU A 145 2.20 13.83 15.62
CA GLU A 145 2.30 12.55 16.33
C GLU A 145 2.33 12.76 17.85
N GLU A 146 3.13 13.71 18.34
CA GLU A 146 3.17 14.05 19.76
C GLU A 146 1.82 14.58 20.30
N ALA A 147 1.12 15.39 19.51
CA ALA A 147 -0.19 15.91 19.87
C ALA A 147 -1.26 14.79 19.88
N ALA A 148 -1.24 13.88 18.91
CA ALA A 148 -2.17 12.76 18.81
C ALA A 148 -2.02 11.77 19.99
N VAL A 149 -0.81 11.59 20.51
CA VAL A 149 -0.59 10.81 21.75
C VAL A 149 -1.29 11.47 22.95
N LYS A 150 -1.34 12.81 22.99
CA LYS A 150 -1.99 13.57 24.07
C LYS A 150 -3.52 13.67 23.87
N ASP A 151 -4.00 13.77 22.65
CA ASP A 151 -5.42 13.75 22.29
C ASP A 151 -5.72 12.67 21.22
N PRO A 152 -5.98 11.41 21.64
CA PRO A 152 -6.23 10.30 20.72
C PRO A 152 -7.44 10.50 19.78
N ARG A 153 -8.30 11.49 20.04
CA ARG A 153 -9.41 11.81 19.12
C ARG A 153 -8.92 12.33 17.77
N MET A 154 -7.69 12.84 17.69
CA MET A 154 -7.05 13.21 16.42
C MET A 154 -6.85 12.02 15.47
N LEU A 155 -6.85 10.80 15.98
CA LEU A 155 -6.69 9.57 15.19
C LEU A 155 -7.97 9.09 14.51
N VAL A 156 -9.13 9.59 14.96
CA VAL A 156 -10.45 9.13 14.52
C VAL A 156 -11.36 10.25 14.04
N ASP A 157 -10.97 11.49 14.27
CA ASP A 157 -11.72 12.70 13.95
C ASP A 157 -10.90 13.57 13.00
N VAL A 158 -11.29 13.58 11.73
CA VAL A 158 -10.58 14.32 10.66
C VAL A 158 -10.49 15.81 10.97
N GLU A 159 -11.57 16.43 11.51
CA GLU A 159 -11.56 17.86 11.83
C GLU A 159 -10.51 18.19 12.90
N ARG A 160 -10.37 17.31 13.91
CA ARG A 160 -9.31 17.46 14.94
C ARG A 160 -7.92 17.22 14.38
N ALA A 161 -7.77 16.23 13.53
CA ALA A 161 -6.48 15.91 12.91
C ALA A 161 -5.93 17.10 12.12
N LEU A 162 -6.81 17.86 11.48
CA LEU A 162 -6.46 18.96 10.59
C LEU A 162 -6.32 20.32 11.28
N VAL A 163 -6.61 20.43 12.60
CA VAL A 163 -6.43 21.68 13.37
C VAL A 163 -5.02 22.31 13.19
N PRO A 164 -3.91 21.55 13.19
CA PRO A 164 -2.58 22.15 13.05
C PRO A 164 -2.34 22.90 11.74
N ILE A 165 -3.09 22.60 10.70
CA ILE A 165 -2.95 23.24 9.38
C ILE A 165 -4.05 24.27 9.08
N GLU A 166 -4.97 24.51 10.01
CA GLU A 166 -6.00 25.54 9.87
C GLU A 166 -5.37 26.92 9.71
N GLY A 167 -5.78 27.65 8.70
CA GLY A 167 -5.28 29.01 8.39
C GLY A 167 -3.86 29.03 7.80
N GLN A 168 -3.20 27.90 7.61
CA GLN A 168 -1.93 27.87 6.90
C GLN A 168 -2.13 28.20 5.41
N PRO A 169 -1.14 28.87 4.76
CA PRO A 169 -1.23 29.15 3.34
C PRO A 169 -1.15 27.85 2.52
N ALA A 170 -1.73 27.87 1.31
CA ALA A 170 -1.55 26.79 0.35
C ALA A 170 -0.10 26.72 -0.14
N ASP A 171 0.42 25.52 -0.34
CA ASP A 171 1.73 25.28 -0.92
C ASP A 171 1.77 25.76 -2.39
N PHE A 172 0.68 25.55 -3.13
CA PHE A 172 0.46 25.97 -4.50
C PHE A 172 -1.02 26.00 -4.86
N ALA A 173 -1.36 26.52 -6.03
CA ALA A 173 -2.72 26.50 -6.54
C ALA A 173 -3.12 25.06 -6.98
N PRO A 174 -4.36 24.61 -6.75
CA PRO A 174 -4.79 23.25 -7.09
C PRO A 174 -4.53 22.89 -8.55
N GLY A 175 -3.89 21.76 -8.78
CA GLY A 175 -3.56 21.21 -10.11
C GLY A 175 -2.30 21.79 -10.77
N THR A 176 -1.53 22.65 -10.09
CA THR A 176 -0.34 23.29 -10.69
C THR A 176 0.98 22.62 -10.35
N ALA A 177 1.02 21.80 -9.30
CA ALA A 177 2.19 21.05 -8.86
C ALA A 177 1.77 19.78 -8.13
N TYR A 178 2.74 18.98 -7.73
CA TYR A 178 2.61 17.79 -6.88
C TYR A 178 3.29 18.04 -5.54
N ALA A 179 2.62 17.71 -4.47
CA ALA A 179 3.21 17.52 -3.14
C ALA A 179 2.41 16.45 -2.40
N TYR A 180 3.08 15.36 -2.04
CA TYR A 180 2.46 14.31 -1.25
C TYR A 180 1.94 14.89 0.07
N SER A 181 0.66 14.66 0.36
CA SER A 181 0.02 15.19 1.58
C SER A 181 -1.00 14.19 2.13
N ASN A 182 -0.82 13.80 3.37
CA ASN A 182 -1.75 12.93 4.10
C ASN A 182 -3.13 13.60 4.29
N THR A 183 -3.18 14.92 4.36
CA THR A 183 -4.42 15.71 4.37
C THR A 183 -5.37 15.29 3.25
N ASN A 184 -4.85 15.04 2.05
CA ASN A 184 -5.66 14.64 0.92
C ASN A 184 -6.44 13.36 1.19
N PHE A 185 -5.78 12.36 1.73
CA PHE A 185 -6.39 11.05 1.98
C PHE A 185 -7.25 11.01 3.24
N ALA A 186 -6.92 11.82 4.26
CA ALA A 186 -7.82 12.04 5.39
C ALA A 186 -9.17 12.59 4.89
N LEU A 187 -9.15 13.56 3.97
CA LEU A 187 -10.36 14.12 3.34
C LEU A 187 -11.06 13.12 2.42
N LEU A 188 -10.34 12.26 1.69
CA LEU A 188 -10.95 11.18 0.90
C LEU A 188 -11.67 10.16 1.79
N GLY A 189 -11.10 9.82 2.95
CA GLY A 189 -11.78 9.01 3.96
C GLY A 189 -13.07 9.65 4.45
N LEU A 190 -13.05 10.95 4.73
CA LEU A 190 -14.26 11.70 5.13
C LEU A 190 -15.30 11.74 4.00
N ILE A 191 -14.89 11.89 2.73
CA ILE A 191 -15.81 11.81 1.59
C ILE A 191 -16.51 10.45 1.56
N LEU A 192 -15.76 9.35 1.73
CA LEU A 192 -16.34 8.00 1.78
C LEU A 192 -17.39 7.88 2.89
N GLU A 193 -17.08 8.35 4.08
CA GLU A 193 -18.02 8.33 5.21
C GLU A 193 -19.29 9.14 4.95
N ARG A 194 -19.14 10.35 4.41
CA ARG A 194 -20.29 11.24 4.11
C ARG A 194 -21.18 10.69 3.00
N VAL A 195 -20.59 10.13 1.96
CA VAL A 195 -21.35 9.62 0.81
C VAL A 195 -22.04 8.29 1.14
N ASP A 196 -21.39 7.38 1.87
CA ASP A 196 -21.98 6.09 2.24
C ASP A 196 -22.78 6.13 3.56
N GLY A 197 -22.64 7.18 4.36
CA GLY A 197 -23.36 7.34 5.63
C GLY A 197 -22.93 6.34 6.70
N ALA A 198 -21.68 5.91 6.68
CA ALA A 198 -21.12 4.91 7.59
C ALA A 198 -19.65 5.23 7.94
N SER A 199 -19.12 4.64 9.01
CA SER A 199 -17.71 4.81 9.35
C SER A 199 -16.79 4.27 8.25
N LEU A 200 -15.59 4.83 8.11
CA LEU A 200 -14.60 4.39 7.11
C LEU A 200 -14.36 2.87 7.17
N GLY A 201 -14.29 2.32 8.38
CA GLY A 201 -14.13 0.88 8.57
C GLY A 201 -15.29 0.07 7.97
N ALA A 202 -16.54 0.51 8.16
CA ALA A 202 -17.70 -0.15 7.57
C ALA A 202 -17.76 0.01 6.05
N VAL A 203 -17.37 1.18 5.54
CA VAL A 203 -17.29 1.46 4.10
C VAL A 203 -16.25 0.57 3.44
N LEU A 204 -15.00 0.53 3.96
CA LEU A 204 -13.94 -0.30 3.39
C LEU A 204 -14.23 -1.79 3.54
N ALA A 205 -14.83 -2.23 4.65
CA ALA A 205 -15.25 -3.61 4.81
C ALA A 205 -16.25 -4.02 3.71
N LYS A 206 -17.27 -3.20 3.47
CA LYS A 206 -18.31 -3.48 2.46
C LYS A 206 -17.78 -3.40 1.04
N ARG A 207 -17.01 -2.35 0.71
CA ARG A 207 -16.58 -2.06 -0.65
C ARG A 207 -15.35 -2.85 -1.07
N ILE A 208 -14.41 -3.05 -0.15
CA ILE A 208 -13.08 -3.58 -0.47
C ILE A 208 -12.83 -4.92 0.20
N PHE A 209 -12.91 -5.01 1.56
CA PHE A 209 -12.43 -6.21 2.25
C PHE A 209 -13.25 -7.45 1.91
N VAL A 210 -14.57 -7.39 2.06
CA VAL A 210 -15.44 -8.53 1.76
C VAL A 210 -15.35 -8.94 0.28
N PRO A 211 -15.48 -8.00 -0.70
CA PRO A 211 -15.32 -8.36 -2.10
C PRO A 211 -13.95 -8.93 -2.46
N ALA A 212 -12.84 -8.44 -1.90
CA ALA A 212 -11.50 -8.96 -2.16
C ALA A 212 -11.18 -10.26 -1.39
N GLY A 213 -11.99 -10.67 -0.42
CA GLY A 213 -11.70 -11.79 0.47
C GLY A 213 -10.60 -11.47 1.50
N MET A 214 -10.49 -10.21 1.91
CA MET A 214 -9.55 -9.73 2.95
C MET A 214 -10.16 -9.96 4.34
N THR A 215 -10.13 -11.20 4.79
CA THR A 215 -10.84 -11.62 6.00
C THR A 215 -10.16 -11.25 7.32
N LEU A 216 -8.88 -10.85 7.26
CA LEU A 216 -8.06 -10.46 8.40
C LEU A 216 -7.70 -8.97 8.38
N SER A 217 -8.46 -8.16 7.65
CA SER A 217 -8.23 -6.73 7.50
C SER A 217 -9.24 -5.90 8.28
N SER A 218 -8.78 -4.80 8.85
CA SER A 218 -9.61 -3.84 9.57
C SER A 218 -9.06 -2.42 9.45
N VAL A 219 -9.93 -1.43 9.66
CA VAL A 219 -9.53 -0.05 9.94
C VAL A 219 -9.24 0.03 11.44
N GLY A 220 -8.00 0.41 11.79
CA GLY A 220 -7.49 0.29 13.15
C GLY A 220 -7.37 -1.16 13.62
N ALA A 221 -6.82 -1.36 14.81
CA ALA A 221 -6.70 -2.66 15.44
C ALA A 221 -6.70 -2.55 16.96
N ASP A 222 -7.11 -3.62 17.64
CA ASP A 222 -6.78 -3.79 19.07
C ASP A 222 -5.30 -4.19 19.17
N PRO A 223 -4.42 -3.33 19.74
CA PRO A 223 -3.00 -3.63 19.86
C PRO A 223 -2.70 -4.83 20.76
N ARG A 224 -3.70 -5.30 21.53
CA ARG A 224 -3.57 -6.48 22.42
C ARG A 224 -3.98 -7.77 21.74
N ALA A 225 -4.54 -7.69 20.53
CA ALA A 225 -4.89 -8.89 19.79
C ALA A 225 -3.63 -9.75 19.53
N PRO A 226 -3.71 -11.08 19.75
CA PRO A 226 -2.52 -11.94 19.74
C PRO A 226 -1.88 -12.10 18.35
N ASP A 227 -2.60 -11.72 17.32
CA ASP A 227 -2.20 -11.77 15.91
C ASP A 227 -1.72 -10.41 15.35
N VAL A 228 -1.76 -9.35 16.17
CA VAL A 228 -1.31 -7.99 15.78
C VAL A 228 0.14 -7.78 16.20
N ALA A 229 0.97 -7.34 15.26
CA ALA A 229 2.39 -7.12 15.48
C ALA A 229 2.66 -5.93 16.40
N ASP A 230 3.64 -6.04 17.27
CA ASP A 230 4.12 -4.95 18.11
C ASP A 230 5.12 -4.07 17.33
N ALA A 231 5.03 -2.76 17.46
CA ALA A 231 5.89 -1.81 16.76
C ALA A 231 7.30 -1.75 17.36
N HIS A 232 8.34 -1.73 16.53
CA HIS A 232 9.72 -1.64 16.98
C HIS A 232 10.53 -0.62 16.18
N ALA A 233 10.63 0.59 16.69
CA ALA A 233 11.49 1.61 16.13
C ALA A 233 12.96 1.40 16.53
N SER A 234 13.87 1.33 15.56
CA SER A 234 15.31 1.13 15.81
C SER A 234 15.96 2.35 16.45
N ARG A 235 15.48 3.54 16.10
CA ARG A 235 16.05 4.82 16.56
C ARG A 235 15.50 5.29 17.90
N ARG A 236 14.34 4.81 18.32
CA ARG A 236 13.63 5.23 19.54
C ARG A 236 13.48 4.09 20.57
N GLY A 237 14.06 2.91 20.30
CA GLY A 237 13.88 1.72 21.13
C GLY A 237 12.50 1.05 20.95
N PRO A 238 12.19 0.00 21.73
CA PRO A 238 10.90 -0.70 21.65
C PRO A 238 9.76 0.29 21.89
N GLN A 239 8.83 0.40 20.96
CA GLN A 239 7.62 1.17 21.16
C GLN A 239 6.61 0.34 21.98
N PRO A 240 5.84 0.95 22.88
CA PRO A 240 4.78 0.25 23.57
C PRO A 240 3.76 -0.32 22.59
N ARG A 241 3.18 -1.50 22.89
CA ARG A 241 2.00 -2.04 22.18
C ARG A 241 0.83 -1.06 22.10
N GLU A 242 0.85 -0.07 22.96
CA GLU A 242 -0.13 1.00 23.04
C GLU A 242 0.29 2.22 22.22
N ASN A 243 1.10 2.04 21.16
CA ASN A 243 1.35 3.11 20.19
C ASN A 243 0.03 3.43 19.47
N LEU A 244 -0.62 4.48 19.95
CA LEU A 244 -1.93 4.91 19.47
C LEU A 244 -1.91 5.27 17.99
N ILE A 245 -0.80 5.83 17.49
CA ILE A 245 -0.67 6.24 16.08
C ILE A 245 -0.84 5.04 15.15
N ALA A 246 -0.13 3.92 15.44
CA ALA A 246 -0.16 2.74 14.57
C ALA A 246 -1.49 1.98 14.64
N TYR A 247 -2.14 1.93 15.80
CA TYR A 247 -3.30 1.07 15.99
C TYR A 247 -4.63 1.82 16.02
N GLY A 248 -4.60 3.10 16.36
CA GLY A 248 -5.78 3.92 16.54
C GLY A 248 -6.17 4.74 15.33
N ALA A 249 -5.32 4.82 14.29
CA ALA A 249 -5.60 5.66 13.13
C ALA A 249 -6.76 5.10 12.30
N HIS A 250 -7.80 5.92 12.17
CA HIS A 250 -8.99 5.62 11.36
C HIS A 250 -9.16 6.62 10.21
N LEU A 251 -8.15 7.46 9.97
CA LEU A 251 -8.14 8.42 8.89
C LEU A 251 -7.76 7.74 7.57
N GLY A 252 -8.25 8.27 6.46
CA GLY A 252 -8.11 7.63 5.15
C GLY A 252 -6.68 7.53 4.58
N ASP A 253 -5.73 8.22 5.18
CA ASP A 253 -4.33 8.27 4.73
C ASP A 253 -3.46 7.07 5.14
N GLY A 254 -3.93 6.30 6.14
CA GLY A 254 -3.21 5.10 6.60
C GLY A 254 -4.08 4.23 7.52
N PRO A 255 -5.30 3.84 7.13
CA PRO A 255 -6.25 3.28 8.07
C PRO A 255 -6.05 1.81 8.39
N LEU A 256 -5.16 1.10 7.67
CA LEU A 256 -5.26 -0.34 7.51
C LEU A 256 -4.34 -1.13 8.45
N THR A 257 -4.92 -2.10 9.18
CA THR A 257 -4.21 -3.21 9.80
C THR A 257 -4.62 -4.51 9.10
N THR A 258 -3.64 -5.24 8.53
CA THR A 258 -3.92 -6.34 7.61
C THR A 258 -2.78 -7.35 7.55
N THR A 259 -2.94 -8.43 6.78
CA THR A 259 -1.92 -9.43 6.47
C THR A 259 -1.36 -9.25 5.06
N ALA A 260 -0.16 -9.78 4.80
CA ALA A 260 0.40 -9.81 3.45
C ALA A 260 -0.49 -10.58 2.47
N GLY A 261 -1.10 -11.69 2.91
CA GLY A 261 -2.04 -12.46 2.09
C GLY A 261 -3.30 -11.68 1.71
N ASP A 262 -3.83 -10.84 2.60
CA ASP A 262 -4.99 -9.99 2.29
C ASP A 262 -4.64 -8.90 1.27
N LEU A 263 -3.47 -8.25 1.39
CA LEU A 263 -3.01 -7.26 0.40
C LEU A 263 -2.75 -7.89 -0.96
N VAL A 264 -2.17 -9.09 -1.01
CA VAL A 264 -2.02 -9.85 -2.27
C VAL A 264 -3.39 -10.11 -2.90
N ARG A 265 -4.39 -10.53 -2.13
CA ARG A 265 -5.76 -10.72 -2.63
C ARG A 265 -6.37 -9.42 -3.15
N PHE A 266 -6.17 -8.31 -2.45
CA PHE A 266 -6.64 -6.99 -2.87
C PHE A 266 -6.01 -6.57 -4.20
N LEU A 267 -4.68 -6.62 -4.33
CA LEU A 267 -3.99 -6.27 -5.58
C LEU A 267 -4.43 -7.16 -6.73
N SER A 268 -4.62 -8.46 -6.48
CA SER A 268 -5.16 -9.39 -7.48
C SER A 268 -6.59 -9.02 -7.87
N ALA A 269 -7.45 -8.67 -6.92
CA ALA A 269 -8.82 -8.26 -7.20
C ALA A 269 -8.89 -6.95 -8.00
N LEU A 270 -8.02 -5.99 -7.69
CA LEU A 270 -7.96 -4.69 -8.37
C LEU A 270 -7.35 -4.79 -9.76
N LEU A 271 -6.17 -5.42 -9.89
CA LEU A 271 -5.31 -5.29 -11.07
C LEU A 271 -5.36 -6.53 -12.00
N VAL A 272 -5.60 -7.73 -11.45
CA VAL A 272 -5.66 -8.96 -12.26
C VAL A 272 -7.09 -9.27 -12.68
N THR A 273 -8.01 -9.41 -11.71
CA THR A 273 -9.41 -9.75 -11.99
C THR A 273 -10.28 -8.53 -12.28
N LYS A 274 -9.76 -7.32 -12.03
CA LYS A 274 -10.40 -6.02 -12.30
C LYS A 274 -11.82 -5.94 -11.73
N LYS A 275 -11.96 -6.37 -10.48
CA LYS A 275 -13.26 -6.60 -9.85
C LYS A 275 -13.98 -5.31 -9.43
N PHE A 276 -13.21 -4.25 -9.10
CA PHE A 276 -13.74 -3.06 -8.45
C PHE A 276 -14.16 -1.96 -9.43
N LEU A 277 -13.32 -1.70 -10.43
CA LEU A 277 -13.43 -0.51 -11.27
C LEU A 277 -13.79 -0.86 -12.72
N LYS A 278 -14.55 0.02 -13.35
CA LYS A 278 -14.74 -0.03 -14.81
C LYS A 278 -13.38 0.10 -15.52
N PRO A 279 -13.21 -0.51 -16.70
CA PRO A 279 -11.93 -0.48 -17.43
C PRO A 279 -11.36 0.93 -17.63
N GLU A 280 -12.22 1.89 -17.90
CA GLU A 280 -11.82 3.29 -18.10
C GLU A 280 -11.31 3.95 -16.81
N THR A 281 -11.99 3.72 -15.71
CA THR A 281 -11.62 4.25 -14.39
C THR A 281 -10.34 3.62 -13.88
N LEU A 282 -10.18 2.29 -14.07
CA LEU A 282 -8.93 1.60 -13.75
C LEU A 282 -7.77 2.14 -14.60
N ARG A 283 -7.97 2.36 -15.91
CA ARG A 283 -6.95 2.95 -16.78
C ARG A 283 -6.52 4.31 -16.25
N ARG A 284 -7.47 5.19 -15.92
CA ARG A 284 -7.17 6.51 -15.33
C ARG A 284 -6.44 6.42 -13.99
N MET A 285 -6.78 5.43 -13.15
CA MET A 285 -6.08 5.20 -11.88
C MET A 285 -4.59 4.92 -12.09
N LEU A 286 -4.26 4.19 -13.15
CA LEU A 286 -2.90 3.70 -13.46
C LEU A 286 -2.13 4.63 -14.40
N GLU A 287 -2.72 5.73 -14.86
CA GLU A 287 -2.01 6.73 -15.67
C GLU A 287 -1.26 7.74 -14.77
N PRO A 288 -0.02 8.08 -15.11
CA PRO A 288 0.71 9.16 -14.46
C PRO A 288 -0.12 10.45 -14.38
N SER A 289 -0.04 11.15 -13.28
CA SER A 289 -0.64 12.47 -13.16
C SER A 289 0.14 13.49 -13.99
N SER A 290 -0.50 14.58 -14.39
CA SER A 290 0.17 15.64 -15.18
C SER A 290 1.33 16.33 -14.46
N ASN A 291 1.40 16.16 -13.14
CA ASN A 291 2.37 16.86 -12.28
C ASN A 291 3.39 15.89 -11.64
N GLU A 292 3.19 14.58 -11.77
CA GLU A 292 4.07 13.54 -11.17
C GLU A 292 3.95 12.24 -11.97
N GLU A 293 5.04 11.81 -12.60
CA GLU A 293 5.06 10.59 -13.41
C GLU A 293 4.98 9.31 -12.57
N GLY A 294 5.45 9.37 -11.34
CA GLY A 294 5.46 8.24 -10.39
C GLY A 294 4.17 8.04 -9.62
N TYR A 295 3.10 8.81 -9.90
CA TYR A 295 1.86 8.73 -9.12
C TYR A 295 0.61 8.90 -9.98
N GLY A 296 -0.33 7.96 -9.84
CA GLY A 296 -1.64 7.98 -10.48
C GLY A 296 -2.75 8.51 -9.56
N LEU A 297 -3.95 7.93 -9.63
CA LEU A 297 -5.04 8.27 -8.72
C LEU A 297 -4.99 7.38 -7.46
N GLY A 298 -4.12 7.74 -6.52
CA GLY A 298 -3.95 7.05 -5.25
C GLY A 298 -3.16 5.74 -5.33
N ILE A 299 -2.28 5.64 -6.31
CA ILE A 299 -1.38 4.52 -6.51
C ILE A 299 -0.04 5.02 -7.02
N GLU A 300 1.06 4.50 -6.49
CA GLU A 300 2.40 4.73 -7.00
C GLU A 300 2.65 3.91 -8.28
N ILE A 301 3.42 4.48 -9.18
CA ILE A 301 3.81 3.90 -10.47
C ILE A 301 5.33 3.86 -10.53
N SER A 302 5.88 2.69 -10.80
CA SER A 302 7.33 2.51 -10.93
C SER A 302 7.66 1.74 -12.19
N ASP A 303 8.67 2.21 -12.93
CA ASP A 303 9.28 1.49 -14.05
C ASP A 303 10.63 0.94 -13.57
N SER A 304 10.82 -0.35 -13.74
CA SER A 304 11.99 -1.08 -13.26
C SER A 304 12.50 -2.04 -14.33
N ASP A 305 13.64 -2.69 -14.07
CA ASP A 305 14.19 -3.77 -14.94
C ASP A 305 13.20 -4.92 -15.18
N TYR A 306 12.15 -5.00 -14.37
CA TYR A 306 11.07 -6.00 -14.43
C TYR A 306 9.76 -5.43 -15.02
N GLY A 307 9.82 -4.27 -15.68
CA GLY A 307 8.68 -3.57 -16.28
C GLY A 307 7.89 -2.73 -15.28
N MET A 308 6.72 -2.28 -15.74
CA MET A 308 5.84 -1.42 -14.96
C MET A 308 5.28 -2.13 -13.74
N SER A 309 5.36 -1.47 -12.59
CA SER A 309 4.72 -1.91 -11.35
C SER A 309 3.82 -0.81 -10.76
N TYR A 310 2.77 -1.26 -10.08
CA TYR A 310 1.73 -0.42 -9.49
C TYR A 310 1.52 -0.85 -8.05
N GLY A 311 1.51 0.09 -7.13
CA GLY A 311 1.38 -0.24 -5.72
C GLY A 311 1.49 0.95 -4.80
N HIS A 312 1.98 0.73 -3.62
CA HIS A 312 2.31 1.80 -2.67
C HIS A 312 3.23 1.26 -1.58
N ASN A 313 4.18 2.07 -1.17
CA ASN A 313 4.91 1.84 0.06
C ASN A 313 4.22 2.50 1.26
N GLY A 314 4.61 2.12 2.45
CA GLY A 314 4.09 2.70 3.69
C GLY A 314 5.13 2.65 4.79
N SER A 315 5.24 3.75 5.54
CA SER A 315 6.12 3.82 6.70
C SER A 315 5.50 4.67 7.80
N VAL A 316 5.59 4.17 9.00
CA VAL A 316 5.28 4.88 10.24
C VAL A 316 6.20 4.32 11.32
N THR A 317 6.40 5.05 12.42
CA THR A 317 7.26 4.61 13.51
C THR A 317 7.03 3.14 13.90
N GLY A 318 8.02 2.29 13.63
CA GLY A 318 8.01 0.86 13.96
C GLY A 318 7.35 -0.08 12.95
N PHE A 319 6.87 0.41 11.81
CA PHE A 319 6.32 -0.41 10.74
C PHE A 319 6.77 0.07 9.37
N LYS A 320 7.01 -0.89 8.46
CA LYS A 320 7.14 -0.66 7.02
C LYS A 320 6.33 -1.68 6.24
N ALA A 321 5.79 -1.23 5.13
CA ALA A 321 4.99 -2.04 4.21
C ALA A 321 5.32 -1.66 2.77
N ASP A 322 5.38 -2.67 1.90
CA ASP A 322 5.52 -2.54 0.46
C ASP A 322 4.53 -3.48 -0.20
N ALA A 323 3.71 -2.99 -1.11
CA ALA A 323 2.72 -3.78 -1.82
C ALA A 323 2.70 -3.38 -3.30
N TRP A 324 3.27 -4.24 -4.15
CA TRP A 324 3.49 -3.95 -5.56
C TRP A 324 2.97 -5.06 -6.46
N TYR A 325 2.39 -4.67 -7.61
CA TYR A 325 1.97 -5.56 -8.69
C TYR A 325 2.79 -5.29 -9.94
N TYR A 326 3.53 -6.28 -10.39
CA TYR A 326 4.34 -6.26 -11.60
C TYR A 326 3.48 -6.72 -12.78
N ALA A 327 3.14 -5.77 -13.66
CA ALA A 327 2.13 -5.97 -14.70
C ALA A 327 2.54 -7.02 -15.74
N ASP A 328 3.78 -6.97 -16.22
CA ASP A 328 4.31 -7.88 -17.25
C ASP A 328 4.40 -9.33 -16.73
N HIS A 329 4.58 -9.49 -15.43
CA HIS A 329 4.68 -10.80 -14.76
C HIS A 329 3.35 -11.25 -14.14
N ARG A 330 2.34 -10.36 -14.08
CA ARG A 330 1.05 -10.59 -13.42
C ARG A 330 1.23 -11.10 -11.98
N THR A 331 2.20 -10.55 -11.29
CA THR A 331 2.63 -11.02 -9.97
C THR A 331 2.60 -9.88 -8.97
N SER A 332 1.96 -10.12 -7.83
CA SER A 332 2.00 -9.23 -6.67
C SER A 332 3.07 -9.69 -5.70
N ILE A 333 3.82 -8.74 -5.15
CA ILE A 333 4.80 -8.94 -4.08
C ILE A 333 4.43 -7.98 -2.96
N VAL A 334 4.26 -8.50 -1.74
CA VAL A 334 3.90 -7.73 -0.55
C VAL A 334 4.87 -8.05 0.57
N PHE A 335 5.49 -7.03 1.13
CA PHE A 335 6.34 -7.15 2.30
C PHE A 335 5.80 -6.32 3.46
N LEU A 336 5.74 -6.91 4.64
CA LEU A 336 5.31 -6.26 5.89
C LEU A 336 6.32 -6.55 7.00
N THR A 337 6.68 -5.53 7.77
CA THR A 337 7.54 -5.70 8.95
C THR A 337 7.11 -4.81 10.12
N ASN A 338 7.37 -5.26 11.33
CA ASN A 338 7.20 -4.50 12.56
C ASN A 338 8.51 -3.87 13.06
N GLY A 339 9.34 -3.44 12.12
CA GLY A 339 10.63 -2.77 12.41
C GLY A 339 11.04 -1.80 11.31
N GLU A 340 12.10 -1.07 11.59
CA GLU A 340 12.73 -0.15 10.64
C GLU A 340 14.00 -0.78 10.06
N TYR A 341 14.29 -0.50 8.78
CA TYR A 341 15.50 -1.00 8.12
C TYR A 341 16.76 -0.41 8.75
N ARG A 342 17.80 -1.22 8.78
CA ARG A 342 19.13 -0.78 9.22
C ARG A 342 19.80 0.13 8.21
N THR A 343 19.56 -0.13 6.91
CA THR A 343 20.13 0.62 5.79
C THR A 343 19.01 1.12 4.89
N ASP A 344 19.17 2.32 4.35
CA ASP A 344 18.13 2.96 3.53
C ASP A 344 18.05 2.37 2.10
N ASP A 345 19.08 1.64 1.65
CA ASP A 345 19.17 0.98 0.34
C ASP A 345 18.64 -0.46 0.31
N ALA A 346 18.15 -0.95 1.44
CA ALA A 346 17.61 -2.30 1.53
C ALA A 346 16.23 -2.40 0.86
N ASP A 347 16.12 -3.24 -0.16
CA ASP A 347 14.88 -3.49 -0.90
C ASP A 347 14.65 -4.99 -1.09
N ILE A 348 13.80 -5.57 -0.23
CA ILE A 348 13.43 -6.98 -0.32
C ILE A 348 12.47 -7.23 -1.48
N VAL A 349 11.66 -6.25 -1.88
CA VAL A 349 10.71 -6.41 -3.00
C VAL A 349 11.47 -6.52 -4.31
N ALA A 350 12.51 -5.68 -4.50
CA ALA A 350 13.41 -5.81 -5.65
C ALA A 350 14.16 -7.15 -5.64
N SER A 351 14.66 -7.59 -4.48
CA SER A 351 15.32 -8.90 -4.34
C SER A 351 14.38 -10.07 -4.62
N ALA A 352 13.11 -9.98 -4.20
CA ALA A 352 12.11 -10.98 -4.52
C ALA A 352 11.74 -10.96 -6.02
N ALA A 353 11.63 -9.78 -6.64
CA ALA A 353 11.42 -9.63 -8.08
C ALA A 353 12.58 -10.26 -8.87
N GLU A 354 13.81 -10.02 -8.45
CA GLU A 354 15.00 -10.67 -9.03
C GLU A 354 14.91 -12.20 -8.97
N LEU A 355 14.61 -12.75 -7.79
CA LEU A 355 14.46 -14.20 -7.59
C LEU A 355 13.34 -14.78 -8.48
N LEU A 356 12.23 -14.06 -8.61
CA LEU A 356 11.03 -14.53 -9.32
C LEU A 356 11.14 -14.38 -10.84
N PHE A 357 11.80 -13.33 -11.34
CA PHE A 357 11.70 -12.92 -12.74
C PHE A 357 12.97 -13.17 -13.55
N ASN A 358 14.17 -13.15 -12.96
CA ASN A 358 15.43 -13.42 -13.68
C ASN A 358 15.53 -14.86 -14.23
N GLY A 359 14.62 -15.74 -13.88
CA GLY A 359 14.45 -17.05 -14.50
C GLY A 359 13.58 -17.08 -15.75
N ALA A 360 13.01 -15.94 -16.18
CA ALA A 360 12.01 -15.85 -17.24
C ALA A 360 12.54 -15.27 -18.58
N LYS A 361 13.85 -14.88 -18.63
CA LYS A 361 14.51 -14.42 -19.87
C LYS A 361 15.18 -15.55 -20.62
#